data_c204cb9824f2bc0189bba78c53fe4acd
#
_entry.id   c204cb9824f2bc0189bba78c53fe4acd
#
_cell.length_a   1.000
_cell.length_b   1.000
_cell.length_c   1.000
_cell.angle_alpha   90.00
_cell.angle_beta   90.00
_cell.angle_gamma   90.00
#
_symmetry.space_group_name_H-M   'P 1'
#
loop_
_entity.id
_entity.type
_entity.pdbx_description
1 polymer ?
#
loop_
_entity_poly.entity_id
_entity_poly.type
_entity_poly.pdbx_seq_one_letter_code
_entity_poly.pdbx_strand_id
1 'polypeptide(L)'
;NVALLNKGEMGTKMFKYNNMGEPPTNGFDTLQVHMVQTAAPLIYYYHGKTNFASRWCIEHSVEFGYNFDNIKMLARCAIINKEMDAARKYLDILTTSIYHKDWAERLIPLTENPQLISEYKEFDTVNELWSSMGSVLDGDNGLCEMYLLNYFSNTMNKDCKLLQELTLNYALVQKNIQLFWPRFFLYAQLHQNQSMPIHYQEAAYLYGHLEPNNVNIKQMPFDKIVAERYNGFQQLSQSLLATGMKTK
;
A
#
# COMPACT_ATOMS: atom_id res chain seq x y z
N ASN A 1 0.96 5.65 -4.75
CA ASN A 1 -0.03 5.06 -3.81
C ASN A 1 0.42 5.17 -2.35
N VAL A 2 1.71 4.96 -2.01
CA VAL A 2 2.25 5.08 -0.62
C VAL A 2 1.92 6.44 0.01
N ALA A 3 2.10 7.54 -0.71
CA ALA A 3 1.77 8.87 -0.19
C ALA A 3 0.27 9.06 0.08
N LEU A 4 -0.59 8.44 -0.72
CA LEU A 4 -2.04 8.47 -0.51
C LEU A 4 -2.44 7.62 0.69
N LEU A 5 -1.78 6.48 0.90
CA LEU A 5 -1.98 5.63 2.07
C LEU A 5 -1.69 6.40 3.36
N ASN A 6 -0.50 7.04 3.44
CA ASN A 6 -0.11 7.82 4.61
C ASN A 6 -1.00 9.06 4.88
N LYS A 7 -1.75 9.52 3.86
CA LYS A 7 -2.72 10.64 4.00
C LYS A 7 -4.15 10.16 4.24
N GLY A 8 -4.43 8.86 4.22
CA GLY A 8 -5.80 8.33 4.26
C GLY A 8 -6.65 8.73 3.06
N GLU A 9 -6.04 8.96 1.91
CA GLU A 9 -6.70 9.47 0.69
C GLU A 9 -6.81 8.43 -0.43
N MET A 10 -6.48 7.16 -0.19
CA MET A 10 -6.48 6.13 -1.23
C MET A 10 -7.86 5.98 -1.88
N GLY A 11 -8.91 5.80 -1.08
CA GLY A 11 -10.27 5.58 -1.59
C GLY A 11 -10.89 6.75 -2.34
N THR A 12 -10.29 7.95 -2.27
CA THR A 12 -10.80 9.16 -2.93
C THR A 12 -9.94 9.64 -4.10
N LYS A 13 -8.65 9.32 -4.10
CA LYS A 13 -7.69 9.89 -5.05
C LYS A 13 -6.90 8.86 -5.85
N MET A 14 -6.81 7.59 -5.41
CA MET A 14 -5.96 6.60 -6.05
C MET A 14 -6.25 6.47 -7.56
N PHE A 15 -7.51 6.37 -7.94
CA PHE A 15 -7.91 6.19 -9.34
C PHE A 15 -7.97 7.49 -10.16
N LYS A 16 -7.64 8.64 -9.57
CA LYS A 16 -7.40 9.89 -10.32
C LYS A 16 -6.04 9.94 -10.98
N TYR A 17 -5.11 9.08 -10.54
CA TYR A 17 -3.79 8.93 -11.11
C TYR A 17 -3.76 7.72 -12.05
N ASN A 18 -2.86 7.76 -13.03
CA ASN A 18 -2.65 6.62 -13.91
C ASN A 18 -1.99 5.49 -13.10
N ASN A 19 -2.76 4.47 -12.78
CA ASN A 19 -2.25 3.26 -12.16
C ASN A 19 -1.88 2.31 -13.29
N MET A 20 -0.59 2.03 -13.45
CA MET A 20 -0.13 1.03 -14.40
C MET A 20 -0.71 -0.33 -14.00
N GLY A 21 -1.50 -0.94 -14.88
CA GLY A 21 -2.26 -2.14 -14.56
C GLY A 21 -1.39 -3.37 -14.43
N GLU A 22 -0.66 -3.75 -15.46
CA GLU A 22 0.15 -4.95 -15.44
C GLU A 22 1.64 -4.63 -15.40
N PRO A 23 2.43 -5.34 -14.57
CA PRO A 23 3.87 -5.24 -14.65
C PRO A 23 4.32 -5.66 -16.06
N PRO A 24 5.36 -5.04 -16.62
CA PRO A 24 5.86 -5.40 -17.94
C PRO A 24 6.25 -6.88 -17.97
N THR A 25 5.58 -7.65 -18.81
CA THR A 25 5.81 -9.09 -18.97
C THR A 25 7.05 -9.42 -19.79
N ASN A 26 7.67 -8.43 -20.39
CA ASN A 26 8.76 -8.62 -21.34
C ASN A 26 10.09 -8.12 -20.78
N GLY A 27 10.95 -9.07 -20.41
CA GLY A 27 12.39 -8.91 -20.25
C GLY A 27 12.83 -7.87 -19.19
N PHE A 28 13.66 -8.30 -18.29
CA PHE A 28 14.32 -7.38 -17.34
C PHE A 28 15.24 -6.44 -18.13
N ASP A 29 14.76 -5.22 -18.36
CA ASP A 29 15.66 -4.13 -18.69
C ASP A 29 16.47 -3.77 -17.44
N THR A 30 17.79 -3.67 -17.58
CA THR A 30 18.71 -3.31 -16.47
C THR A 30 18.29 -2.03 -15.76
N LEU A 31 17.70 -1.08 -16.46
CA LEU A 31 17.17 0.15 -15.90
C LEU A 31 15.97 -0.09 -14.97
N GLN A 32 15.07 -1.00 -15.34
CA GLN A 32 13.90 -1.35 -14.52
C GLN A 32 14.34 -2.09 -13.25
N VAL A 33 15.31 -3.00 -13.34
CA VAL A 33 15.88 -3.68 -12.17
C VAL A 33 16.47 -2.68 -11.19
N HIS A 34 17.24 -1.71 -11.68
CA HIS A 34 17.82 -0.68 -10.81
C HIS A 34 16.76 0.22 -10.15
N MET A 35 15.73 0.62 -10.87
CA MET A 35 14.61 1.39 -10.31
C MET A 35 13.84 0.59 -9.26
N VAL A 36 13.60 -0.69 -9.49
CA VAL A 36 12.94 -1.57 -8.53
C VAL A 36 13.79 -1.72 -7.28
N GLN A 37 15.08 -1.97 -7.41
CA GLN A 37 16.02 -2.08 -6.28
C GLN A 37 16.04 -0.81 -5.42
N THR A 38 15.96 0.37 -6.05
CA THR A 38 15.96 1.65 -5.34
C THR A 38 14.62 1.94 -4.65
N ALA A 39 13.50 1.59 -5.29
CA ALA A 39 12.16 1.90 -4.80
C ALA A 39 11.58 0.82 -3.87
N ALA A 40 11.95 -0.45 -4.05
CA ALA A 40 11.40 -1.57 -3.31
C ALA A 40 11.53 -1.42 -1.79
N PRO A 41 12.67 -1.00 -1.22
CA PRO A 41 12.77 -0.79 0.23
C PRO A 41 11.72 0.16 0.78
N LEU A 42 11.47 1.29 0.10
CA LEU A 42 10.46 2.26 0.49
C LEU A 42 9.05 1.68 0.38
N ILE A 43 8.76 0.99 -0.72
CA ILE A 43 7.44 0.40 -0.97
C ILE A 43 7.14 -0.66 0.10
N TYR A 44 8.05 -1.60 0.34
CA TYR A 44 7.87 -2.62 1.37
C TYR A 44 7.73 -2.02 2.76
N TYR A 45 8.59 -1.05 3.12
CA TYR A 45 8.55 -0.39 4.41
C TYR A 45 7.17 0.22 4.70
N TYR A 46 6.66 1.05 3.79
CA TYR A 46 5.37 1.71 3.97
C TYR A 46 4.15 0.78 3.89
N HIS A 47 4.33 -0.45 3.44
CA HIS A 47 3.34 -1.51 3.54
C HIS A 47 3.51 -2.40 4.79
N GLY A 48 4.34 -2.00 5.75
CA GLY A 48 4.59 -2.75 6.98
C GLY A 48 5.46 -4.00 6.81
N LYS A 49 6.05 -4.20 5.62
CA LYS A 49 6.91 -5.36 5.31
C LYS A 49 8.38 -5.03 5.55
N THR A 50 8.71 -4.73 6.80
CA THR A 50 10.03 -4.24 7.22
C THR A 50 11.18 -5.23 6.95
N ASN A 51 10.94 -6.54 7.08
CA ASN A 51 11.98 -7.55 6.79
C ASN A 51 12.32 -7.60 5.29
N PHE A 52 11.32 -7.44 4.41
CA PHE A 52 11.57 -7.30 2.97
C PHE A 52 12.31 -6.00 2.66
N ALA A 53 11.92 -4.88 3.28
CA ALA A 53 12.62 -3.61 3.13
C ALA A 53 14.09 -3.72 3.55
N SER A 54 14.36 -4.34 4.71
CA SER A 54 15.72 -4.59 5.20
C SER A 54 16.52 -5.46 4.23
N ARG A 55 15.93 -6.55 3.76
CA ARG A 55 16.55 -7.46 2.80
C ARG A 55 16.99 -6.73 1.53
N TRP A 56 16.08 -5.96 0.91
CA TRP A 56 16.39 -5.18 -0.30
C TRP A 56 17.48 -4.13 -0.06
N CYS A 57 17.50 -3.48 1.13
CA CYS A 57 18.59 -2.56 1.49
C CYS A 57 19.93 -3.27 1.61
N ILE A 58 19.95 -4.47 2.20
CA ILE A 58 21.19 -5.24 2.36
C ILE A 58 21.68 -5.73 0.99
N GLU A 59 20.79 -6.30 0.17
CA GLU A 59 21.13 -6.77 -1.18
C GLU A 59 21.70 -5.64 -2.05
N HIS A 60 21.02 -4.48 -2.06
CA HIS A 60 21.52 -3.29 -2.74
C HIS A 60 22.89 -2.84 -2.20
N SER A 61 23.09 -2.91 -0.88
CA SER A 61 24.36 -2.51 -0.27
C SER A 61 25.51 -3.47 -0.58
N VAL A 62 25.20 -4.76 -0.75
CA VAL A 62 26.21 -5.76 -1.18
C VAL A 62 26.62 -5.53 -2.63
N GLU A 63 25.69 -5.15 -3.49
CA GLU A 63 25.96 -4.97 -4.92
C GLU A 63 26.61 -3.61 -5.23
N PHE A 64 26.11 -2.53 -4.61
CA PHE A 64 26.49 -1.14 -4.94
C PHE A 64 27.24 -0.41 -3.82
N GLY A 65 27.46 -1.06 -2.69
CA GLY A 65 28.05 -0.45 -1.49
C GLY A 65 27.01 0.21 -0.58
N TYR A 66 27.40 0.44 0.67
CA TYR A 66 26.56 1.09 1.66
C TYR A 66 26.42 2.58 1.36
N ASN A 67 25.21 3.10 1.46
CA ASN A 67 24.91 4.52 1.47
C ASN A 67 24.04 4.89 2.68
N PHE A 68 24.01 6.16 3.03
CA PHE A 68 23.29 6.63 4.23
C PHE A 68 21.78 6.43 4.15
N ASP A 69 21.18 6.46 2.96
CA ASP A 69 19.75 6.23 2.79
C ASP A 69 19.37 4.79 3.09
N ASN A 70 20.17 3.82 2.65
CA ASN A 70 19.99 2.42 3.00
C ASN A 70 20.16 2.19 4.50
N ILE A 71 21.21 2.77 5.12
CA ILE A 71 21.43 2.66 6.57
C ILE A 71 20.27 3.29 7.34
N LYS A 72 19.73 4.42 6.87
CA LYS A 72 18.56 5.06 7.45
C LYS A 72 17.31 4.17 7.36
N MET A 73 17.11 3.49 6.23
CA MET A 73 16.01 2.53 6.08
C MET A 73 16.19 1.32 6.99
N LEU A 74 17.42 0.78 7.10
CA LEU A 74 17.72 -0.31 8.02
C LEU A 74 17.48 0.09 9.48
N ALA A 75 17.84 1.31 9.88
CA ALA A 75 17.55 1.83 11.21
C ALA A 75 16.02 1.89 11.47
N ARG A 76 15.23 2.40 10.52
CA ARG A 76 13.76 2.42 10.60
C ARG A 76 13.17 1.02 10.76
N CYS A 77 13.61 0.10 9.93
CA CYS A 77 13.15 -1.29 9.99
C CYS A 77 13.49 -1.95 11.33
N ALA A 78 14.72 -1.77 11.82
CA ALA A 78 15.14 -2.32 13.09
C ALA A 78 14.34 -1.75 14.28
N ILE A 79 14.01 -0.47 14.27
CA ILE A 79 13.14 0.16 15.28
C ILE A 79 11.75 -0.49 15.27
N ILE A 80 11.11 -0.61 14.11
CA ILE A 80 9.78 -1.24 14.00
C ILE A 80 9.81 -2.71 14.42
N ASN A 81 10.84 -3.44 14.01
CA ASN A 81 11.04 -4.86 14.38
C ASN A 81 11.41 -5.06 15.85
N LYS A 82 11.66 -3.97 16.59
CA LYS A 82 12.15 -4.00 17.98
C LYS A 82 13.54 -4.63 18.15
N GLU A 83 14.36 -4.55 17.12
CA GLU A 83 15.74 -4.99 17.10
C GLU A 83 16.67 -3.84 17.55
N MET A 84 16.60 -3.47 18.83
CA MET A 84 17.16 -2.22 19.34
C MET A 84 18.68 -2.13 19.26
N ASP A 85 19.38 -3.25 19.43
CA ASP A 85 20.84 -3.29 19.29
C ASP A 85 21.28 -3.01 17.83
N ALA A 86 20.54 -3.53 16.87
CA ALA A 86 20.79 -3.25 15.45
C ALA A 86 20.42 -1.79 15.12
N ALA A 87 19.26 -1.32 15.61
CA ALA A 87 18.84 0.07 15.44
C ALA A 87 19.90 1.03 15.95
N ARG A 88 20.43 0.79 17.17
CA ARG A 88 21.48 1.62 17.75
C ARG A 88 22.73 1.71 16.87
N LYS A 89 23.21 0.57 16.36
CA LYS A 89 24.38 0.54 15.47
C LYS A 89 24.17 1.36 14.19
N TYR A 90 22.99 1.24 13.56
CA TYR A 90 22.65 2.03 12.37
C TYR A 90 22.54 3.52 12.69
N LEU A 91 21.94 3.88 13.81
CA LEU A 91 21.84 5.27 14.23
C LEU A 91 23.22 5.87 14.54
N ASP A 92 24.10 5.13 15.22
CA ASP A 92 25.47 5.59 15.51
C ASP A 92 26.26 5.86 14.22
N ILE A 93 26.11 5.04 13.18
CA ILE A 93 26.68 5.30 11.85
C ILE A 93 26.10 6.60 11.26
N LEU A 94 24.79 6.79 11.34
CA LEU A 94 24.12 7.98 10.79
C LEU A 94 24.52 9.28 11.50
N THR A 95 24.92 9.22 12.78
CA THR A 95 25.43 10.40 13.51
C THR A 95 26.74 10.94 12.94
N THR A 96 27.47 10.14 12.16
CA THR A 96 28.69 10.57 11.47
C THR A 96 28.41 11.40 10.23
N SER A 97 27.15 11.41 9.74
CA SER A 97 26.74 12.15 8.55
C SER A 97 26.18 13.52 8.89
N ILE A 98 26.66 14.56 8.23
CA ILE A 98 26.17 15.93 8.42
C ILE A 98 24.66 16.05 8.17
N TYR A 99 24.12 15.33 7.17
CA TYR A 99 22.71 15.42 6.77
C TYR A 99 21.75 14.53 7.58
N HIS A 100 22.25 13.50 8.25
CA HIS A 100 21.42 12.53 8.95
C HIS A 100 21.60 12.55 10.47
N LYS A 101 22.58 13.30 10.97
CA LYS A 101 22.95 13.36 12.38
C LYS A 101 21.75 13.72 13.27
N ASP A 102 21.10 14.86 13.00
CA ASP A 102 20.00 15.35 13.84
C ASP A 102 18.83 14.36 13.88
N TRP A 103 18.55 13.71 12.74
CA TRP A 103 17.53 12.68 12.66
C TRP A 103 17.90 11.46 13.50
N ALA A 104 19.14 11.00 13.43
CA ALA A 104 19.63 9.85 14.17
C ALA A 104 19.67 10.12 15.68
N GLU A 105 20.23 11.24 16.11
CA GLU A 105 20.29 11.62 17.52
C GLU A 105 18.89 11.71 18.17
N ARG A 106 17.89 12.19 17.43
CA ARG A 106 16.51 12.23 17.90
C ARG A 106 15.93 10.84 18.18
N LEU A 107 16.36 9.81 17.45
CA LEU A 107 15.82 8.45 17.56
C LEU A 107 16.62 7.53 18.51
N ILE A 108 17.83 7.92 18.93
CA ILE A 108 18.63 7.17 19.89
C ILE A 108 17.85 6.80 21.17
N PRO A 109 17.03 7.69 21.78
CA PRO A 109 16.25 7.35 22.96
C PRO A 109 15.30 6.17 22.77
N LEU A 110 14.82 5.89 21.54
CA LEU A 110 14.00 4.73 21.22
C LEU A 110 14.73 3.41 21.46
N THR A 111 16.05 3.39 21.30
CA THR A 111 16.84 2.17 21.47
C THR A 111 16.95 1.76 22.95
N GLU A 112 16.78 2.72 23.86
CA GLU A 112 16.79 2.51 25.31
C GLU A 112 15.38 2.28 25.85
N ASN A 113 14.39 2.95 25.26
CA ASN A 113 12.98 2.82 25.62
C ASN A 113 12.08 2.67 24.35
N PRO A 114 11.87 1.44 23.86
CA PRO A 114 11.07 1.18 22.67
C PRO A 114 9.60 1.63 22.74
N GLN A 115 9.08 1.85 23.93
CA GLN A 115 7.69 2.29 24.11
C GLN A 115 7.47 3.74 23.64
N LEU A 116 8.52 4.54 23.56
CA LEU A 116 8.47 5.91 23.03
C LEU A 116 8.11 5.98 21.55
N ILE A 117 8.07 4.86 20.83
CA ILE A 117 7.75 4.85 19.39
C ILE A 117 6.44 5.55 19.06
N SER A 118 5.45 5.50 19.95
CA SER A 118 4.16 6.18 19.80
C SER A 118 4.24 7.72 19.82
N GLU A 119 5.34 8.29 20.24
CA GLU A 119 5.57 9.73 20.23
C GLU A 119 6.12 10.21 18.86
N TYR A 120 6.54 9.27 18.01
CA TYR A 120 7.17 9.55 16.71
C TYR A 120 6.23 9.23 15.55
N LYS A 121 5.47 10.21 15.11
CA LYS A 121 4.46 10.11 14.04
C LYS A 121 4.98 9.50 12.73
N GLU A 122 6.29 9.57 12.49
CA GLU A 122 6.90 8.98 11.28
C GLU A 122 6.79 7.44 11.23
N PHE A 123 6.52 6.80 12.37
CA PHE A 123 6.37 5.35 12.47
C PHE A 123 4.92 4.88 12.57
N ASP A 124 3.95 5.76 12.84
CA ASP A 124 2.57 5.38 13.18
C ASP A 124 1.96 4.40 12.17
N THR A 125 1.90 4.81 10.89
CA THR A 125 1.31 3.99 9.82
C THR A 125 1.98 2.64 9.65
N VAL A 126 3.31 2.63 9.66
CA VAL A 126 4.10 1.41 9.44
C VAL A 126 3.98 0.47 10.65
N ASN A 127 4.04 1.03 11.86
CA ASN A 127 3.91 0.27 13.10
C ASN A 127 2.51 -0.34 13.26
N GLU A 128 1.44 0.38 12.85
CA GLU A 128 0.08 -0.15 12.84
C GLU A 128 -0.05 -1.35 11.90
N LEU A 129 0.44 -1.24 10.66
CA LEU A 129 0.43 -2.33 9.70
C LEU A 129 1.29 -3.51 10.16
N TRP A 130 2.51 -3.24 10.61
CA TRP A 130 3.43 -4.27 11.12
C TRP A 130 2.83 -5.04 12.30
N SER A 131 2.21 -4.33 13.26
CA SER A 131 1.58 -4.94 14.42
C SER A 131 0.39 -5.83 14.05
N SER A 132 -0.30 -5.50 12.95
CA SER A 132 -1.49 -6.24 12.50
C SER A 132 -1.16 -7.49 11.68
N MET A 133 -0.04 -7.52 10.95
CA MET A 133 0.30 -8.59 10.00
C MET A 133 1.60 -9.30 10.33
N GLY A 134 2.51 -8.66 11.06
CA GLY A 134 3.90 -9.07 11.14
C GLY A 134 4.67 -8.83 9.82
N SER A 135 5.93 -9.23 9.81
CA SER A 135 6.81 -9.05 8.66
C SER A 135 7.65 -10.29 8.38
N VAL A 136 6.99 -11.45 8.30
CA VAL A 136 7.67 -12.70 7.96
C VAL A 136 8.12 -12.66 6.49
N LEU A 137 9.33 -13.15 6.21
CA LEU A 137 9.82 -13.37 4.85
C LEU A 137 9.21 -14.65 4.31
N ASP A 138 8.08 -14.53 3.63
CA ASP A 138 7.23 -15.64 3.18
C ASP A 138 7.18 -15.79 1.65
N GLY A 139 8.26 -15.58 1.00
CA GLY A 139 8.39 -15.72 -0.44
C GLY A 139 9.23 -14.59 -1.03
N ASP A 140 9.75 -14.88 -2.19
CA ASP A 140 10.54 -13.92 -2.96
C ASP A 140 10.33 -14.18 -4.45
N ASN A 141 9.56 -13.29 -5.04
CA ASN A 141 9.28 -13.38 -6.47
C ASN A 141 10.08 -12.35 -7.28
N GLY A 142 10.99 -11.60 -6.64
CA GLY A 142 11.78 -10.55 -7.27
C GLY A 142 10.95 -9.37 -7.79
N LEU A 143 9.63 -9.40 -7.65
CA LEU A 143 8.69 -8.38 -8.13
C LEU A 143 7.86 -7.85 -6.96
N CYS A 144 8.31 -6.74 -6.39
CA CYS A 144 7.69 -6.10 -5.22
C CYS A 144 6.18 -5.89 -5.39
N GLU A 145 5.76 -5.34 -6.52
CA GLU A 145 4.37 -5.03 -6.79
C GLU A 145 3.51 -6.29 -6.87
N MET A 146 4.01 -7.33 -7.51
CA MET A 146 3.30 -8.62 -7.63
C MET A 146 3.16 -9.30 -6.28
N TYR A 147 4.22 -9.28 -5.46
CA TYR A 147 4.18 -9.82 -4.12
C TYR A 147 3.13 -9.10 -3.26
N LEU A 148 3.17 -7.76 -3.21
CA LEU A 148 2.25 -6.97 -2.42
C LEU A 148 0.80 -7.12 -2.91
N LEU A 149 0.57 -7.11 -4.23
CA LEU A 149 -0.73 -7.31 -4.82
C LEU A 149 -1.33 -8.67 -4.38
N ASN A 150 -0.54 -9.74 -4.47
CA ASN A 150 -0.96 -11.07 -4.08
C ASN A 150 -1.16 -11.19 -2.56
N TYR A 151 -0.23 -10.66 -1.76
CA TYR A 151 -0.31 -10.70 -0.31
C TYR A 151 -1.56 -9.99 0.21
N PHE A 152 -1.76 -8.71 -0.17
CA PHE A 152 -2.88 -7.92 0.34
C PHE A 152 -4.23 -8.36 -0.20
N SER A 153 -4.31 -8.89 -1.42
CA SER A 153 -5.56 -9.44 -1.93
C SER A 153 -6.03 -10.69 -1.17
N ASN A 154 -5.12 -11.45 -0.58
CA ASN A 154 -5.45 -12.64 0.20
C ASN A 154 -5.52 -12.39 1.71
N THR A 155 -5.11 -11.21 2.17
CA THR A 155 -5.12 -10.87 3.60
C THR A 155 -6.47 -10.31 4.04
N MET A 156 -6.96 -10.77 5.19
CA MET A 156 -8.10 -10.19 5.91
C MET A 156 -7.79 -10.11 7.40
N ASN A 157 -7.91 -8.90 7.95
CA ASN A 157 -7.80 -8.65 9.38
C ASN A 157 -8.94 -7.70 9.78
N LYS A 158 -9.72 -8.06 10.80
CA LYS A 158 -10.92 -7.33 11.19
C LYS A 158 -10.64 -6.13 12.09
N ASP A 159 -9.45 -6.04 12.66
CA ASP A 159 -9.16 -5.08 13.73
C ASP A 159 -8.37 -3.84 13.24
N CYS A 160 -7.70 -3.93 12.09
CA CYS A 160 -6.91 -2.84 11.54
C CYS A 160 -7.60 -2.14 10.36
N LYS A 161 -8.03 -0.91 10.58
CA LYS A 161 -8.73 -0.09 9.55
C LYS A 161 -7.84 0.18 8.34
N LEU A 162 -6.59 0.53 8.59
CA LEU A 162 -5.62 0.83 7.53
C LEU A 162 -5.34 -0.39 6.65
N LEU A 163 -5.24 -1.58 7.26
CA LEU A 163 -5.06 -2.82 6.52
C LEU A 163 -6.28 -3.13 5.65
N GLN A 164 -7.50 -2.88 6.15
CA GLN A 164 -8.70 -3.09 5.34
C GLN A 164 -8.81 -2.11 4.18
N GLU A 165 -8.40 -0.86 4.35
CA GLU A 165 -8.30 0.09 3.24
C GLU A 165 -7.32 -0.40 2.17
N LEU A 166 -6.13 -0.88 2.57
CA LEU A 166 -5.16 -1.47 1.65
C LEU A 166 -5.74 -2.66 0.89
N THR A 167 -6.29 -3.64 1.60
CA THR A 167 -6.79 -4.87 0.98
C THR A 167 -7.95 -4.61 0.02
N LEU A 168 -8.83 -3.65 0.34
CA LEU A 168 -9.91 -3.22 -0.54
C LEU A 168 -9.37 -2.56 -1.82
N ASN A 169 -8.38 -1.66 -1.69
CA ASN A 169 -7.75 -1.04 -2.85
C ASN A 169 -7.02 -2.05 -3.74
N TYR A 170 -6.34 -3.04 -3.15
CA TYR A 170 -5.68 -4.09 -3.94
C TYR A 170 -6.69 -4.98 -4.67
N ALA A 171 -7.84 -5.30 -4.05
CA ALA A 171 -8.93 -6.01 -4.73
C ALA A 171 -9.47 -5.22 -5.94
N LEU A 172 -9.58 -3.89 -5.82
CA LEU A 172 -9.97 -3.02 -6.92
C LEU A 172 -8.95 -2.97 -8.05
N VAL A 173 -7.66 -2.89 -7.72
CA VAL A 173 -6.58 -2.91 -8.73
C VAL A 173 -6.57 -4.23 -9.51
N GLN A 174 -6.83 -5.34 -8.82
CA GLN A 174 -6.97 -6.66 -9.47
C GLN A 174 -8.27 -6.83 -10.26
N LYS A 175 -9.24 -5.92 -10.11
CA LYS A 175 -10.58 -6.04 -10.69
C LYS A 175 -11.29 -7.34 -10.28
N ASN A 176 -11.03 -7.83 -9.08
CA ASN A 176 -11.56 -9.07 -8.58
C ASN A 176 -12.83 -8.84 -7.75
N ILE A 177 -13.99 -9.09 -8.36
CA ILE A 177 -15.28 -8.88 -7.72
C ILE A 177 -15.48 -9.77 -6.49
N GLN A 178 -15.01 -11.01 -6.54
CA GLN A 178 -15.17 -11.96 -5.43
C GLN A 178 -14.39 -11.52 -4.19
N LEU A 179 -13.21 -10.94 -4.37
CA LEU A 179 -12.41 -10.38 -3.29
C LEU A 179 -12.92 -9.02 -2.82
N PHE A 180 -13.57 -8.25 -3.70
CA PHE A 180 -14.07 -6.92 -3.40
C PHE A 180 -15.18 -6.92 -2.33
N TRP A 181 -16.26 -7.70 -2.52
CA TRP A 181 -17.43 -7.62 -1.67
C TRP A 181 -17.16 -7.89 -0.18
N PRO A 182 -16.46 -8.94 0.22
CA PRO A 182 -16.16 -9.18 1.64
C PRO A 182 -15.38 -8.02 2.26
N ARG A 183 -14.44 -7.42 1.52
CA ARG A 183 -13.61 -6.31 1.98
C ARG A 183 -14.37 -5.00 2.02
N PHE A 184 -15.26 -4.76 1.05
CA PHE A 184 -16.14 -3.59 1.03
C PHE A 184 -17.07 -3.56 2.24
N PHE A 185 -17.71 -4.67 2.56
CA PHE A 185 -18.59 -4.74 3.71
C PHE A 185 -17.83 -4.62 5.02
N LEU A 186 -16.66 -5.23 5.12
CA LEU A 186 -15.81 -5.08 6.29
C LEU A 186 -15.32 -3.63 6.47
N TYR A 187 -14.92 -2.98 5.39
CA TYR A 187 -14.57 -1.57 5.41
C TYR A 187 -15.74 -0.71 5.89
N ALA A 188 -16.93 -0.91 5.34
CA ALA A 188 -18.14 -0.20 5.77
C ALA A 188 -18.45 -0.41 7.25
N GLN A 189 -18.28 -1.62 7.76
CA GLN A 189 -18.47 -1.95 9.17
C GLN A 189 -17.46 -1.22 10.08
N LEU A 190 -16.21 -1.13 9.67
CA LEU A 190 -15.16 -0.49 10.47
C LEU A 190 -15.23 1.04 10.43
N HIS A 191 -15.85 1.62 9.39
CA HIS A 191 -15.90 3.07 9.16
C HIS A 191 -17.34 3.63 9.22
N GLN A 192 -18.19 3.09 10.07
CA GLN A 192 -19.63 3.44 10.16
C GLN A 192 -19.91 4.93 10.33
N ASN A 193 -19.00 5.69 10.92
CA ASN A 193 -19.15 7.12 11.19
C ASN A 193 -18.48 8.01 10.12
N GLN A 194 -18.02 7.44 9.03
CA GLN A 194 -17.37 8.17 7.94
C GLN A 194 -18.14 8.01 6.63
N SER A 195 -18.10 9.03 5.78
CA SER A 195 -18.65 8.90 4.43
C SER A 195 -17.84 7.89 3.62
N MET A 196 -18.51 6.98 2.92
CA MET A 196 -17.86 6.02 2.04
C MET A 196 -17.09 6.75 0.93
N PRO A 197 -15.80 6.49 0.75
CA PRO A 197 -15.03 7.08 -0.34
C PRO A 197 -15.64 6.85 -1.71
N ILE A 198 -15.56 7.87 -2.57
CA ILE A 198 -16.29 7.88 -3.85
C ILE A 198 -15.92 6.70 -4.76
N HIS A 199 -14.65 6.32 -4.83
CA HIS A 199 -14.22 5.22 -5.69
C HIS A 199 -14.72 3.86 -5.22
N TYR A 200 -14.93 3.68 -3.91
CA TYR A 200 -15.52 2.46 -3.39
C TYR A 200 -17.01 2.37 -3.70
N GLN A 201 -17.71 3.52 -3.68
CA GLN A 201 -19.11 3.61 -4.09
C GLN A 201 -19.25 3.33 -5.60
N GLU A 202 -18.41 3.93 -6.44
CA GLU A 202 -18.39 3.71 -7.89
C GLU A 202 -18.15 2.24 -8.23
N ALA A 203 -17.18 1.60 -7.56
CA ALA A 203 -16.89 0.17 -7.74
C ALA A 203 -18.04 -0.72 -7.28
N ALA A 204 -18.61 -0.44 -6.09
CA ALA A 204 -19.77 -1.20 -5.59
C ALA A 204 -20.99 -1.05 -6.49
N TYR A 205 -21.23 0.14 -7.02
CA TYR A 205 -22.34 0.39 -7.96
C TYR A 205 -22.14 -0.37 -9.26
N LEU A 206 -20.92 -0.33 -9.84
CA LEU A 206 -20.58 -1.06 -11.06
C LEU A 206 -20.70 -2.58 -10.86
N TYR A 207 -20.07 -3.11 -9.80
CA TYR A 207 -20.06 -4.54 -9.54
C TYR A 207 -21.45 -5.09 -9.20
N GLY A 208 -22.29 -4.31 -8.50
CA GLY A 208 -23.66 -4.69 -8.23
C GLY A 208 -24.53 -4.75 -9.48
N HIS A 209 -24.22 -3.98 -10.52
CA HIS A 209 -24.87 -4.11 -11.83
C HIS A 209 -24.36 -5.32 -12.64
N LEU A 210 -23.10 -5.70 -12.45
CA LEU A 210 -22.52 -6.89 -13.08
C LEU A 210 -23.02 -8.20 -12.43
N GLU A 211 -23.30 -8.15 -11.12
CA GLU A 211 -23.75 -9.30 -10.32
C GLU A 211 -25.10 -9.01 -9.60
N PRO A 212 -26.19 -8.73 -10.32
CA PRO A 212 -27.44 -8.24 -9.73
C PRO A 212 -28.13 -9.24 -8.80
N ASN A 213 -27.80 -10.52 -8.89
CA ASN A 213 -28.38 -11.58 -8.07
C ASN A 213 -27.68 -11.77 -6.72
N ASN A 214 -26.46 -11.25 -6.57
CA ASN A 214 -25.63 -11.48 -5.39
C ASN A 214 -25.74 -10.35 -4.37
N VAL A 215 -25.97 -9.12 -4.82
CA VAL A 215 -25.99 -7.93 -3.94
C VAL A 215 -27.10 -6.97 -4.36
N ASN A 216 -27.95 -6.60 -3.39
CA ASN A 216 -29.00 -5.62 -3.64
C ASN A 216 -28.49 -4.18 -3.47
N ILE A 217 -27.97 -3.62 -4.55
CA ILE A 217 -27.43 -2.24 -4.57
C ILE A 217 -28.49 -1.16 -4.36
N LYS A 218 -29.79 -1.44 -4.58
CA LYS A 218 -30.87 -0.45 -4.40
C LYS A 218 -31.04 -0.02 -2.96
N GLN A 219 -30.55 -0.80 -2.01
CA GLN A 219 -30.63 -0.50 -0.58
C GLN A 219 -29.38 0.20 -0.04
N MET A 220 -28.35 0.39 -0.87
CA MET A 220 -27.13 1.05 -0.46
C MET A 220 -27.25 2.57 -0.60
N PRO A 221 -26.75 3.35 0.37
CA PRO A 221 -26.80 4.81 0.35
C PRO A 221 -25.68 5.39 -0.53
N PHE A 222 -25.81 5.25 -1.85
CA PHE A 222 -24.88 5.85 -2.80
C PHE A 222 -25.11 7.34 -2.99
N ASP A 223 -24.03 8.09 -3.20
CA ASP A 223 -24.11 9.48 -3.62
C ASP A 223 -24.72 9.58 -5.03
N LYS A 224 -25.56 10.61 -5.27
CA LYS A 224 -26.23 10.80 -6.57
C LYS A 224 -25.24 10.86 -7.75
N ILE A 225 -24.09 11.45 -7.54
CA ILE A 225 -23.04 11.57 -8.55
C ILE A 225 -22.54 10.20 -9.05
N VAL A 226 -22.63 9.14 -8.25
CA VAL A 226 -22.23 7.78 -8.63
C VAL A 226 -23.09 7.24 -9.75
N ALA A 227 -24.44 7.36 -9.58
CA ALA A 227 -25.39 6.94 -10.61
C ALA A 227 -25.27 7.78 -11.89
N GLU A 228 -25.06 9.09 -11.76
CA GLU A 228 -24.87 9.99 -12.92
C GLU A 228 -23.63 9.61 -13.71
N ARG A 229 -22.51 9.35 -13.04
CA ARG A 229 -21.26 8.93 -13.71
C ARG A 229 -21.39 7.56 -14.36
N TYR A 230 -22.04 6.61 -13.71
CA TYR A 230 -22.31 5.30 -14.29
C TYR A 230 -23.16 5.41 -15.56
N ASN A 231 -24.24 6.18 -15.53
CA ASN A 231 -25.10 6.39 -16.70
C ASN A 231 -24.34 7.09 -17.86
N GLY A 232 -23.52 8.10 -17.54
CA GLY A 232 -22.65 8.77 -18.52
C GLY A 232 -21.65 7.81 -19.15
N PHE A 233 -21.03 6.94 -18.36
CA PHE A 233 -20.13 5.90 -18.85
C PHE A 233 -20.85 4.90 -19.76
N GLN A 234 -22.06 4.47 -19.42
CA GLN A 234 -22.87 3.55 -20.23
C GLN A 234 -23.22 4.18 -21.60
N GLN A 235 -23.64 5.43 -21.59
CA GLN A 235 -23.96 6.16 -22.83
C GLN A 235 -22.72 6.31 -23.73
N LEU A 236 -21.58 6.68 -23.15
CA LEU A 236 -20.32 6.80 -23.88
C LEU A 236 -19.87 5.45 -24.45
N SER A 237 -19.94 4.39 -23.66
CA SER A 237 -19.58 3.03 -24.09
C SER A 237 -20.44 2.56 -25.25
N GLN A 238 -21.78 2.78 -25.19
CA GLN A 238 -22.69 2.44 -26.27
C GLN A 238 -22.41 3.24 -27.55
N SER A 239 -22.08 4.52 -27.42
CA SER A 239 -21.73 5.37 -28.59
C SER A 239 -20.44 4.91 -29.25
N LEU A 240 -19.43 4.55 -28.50
CA LEU A 240 -18.15 4.03 -29.00
C LEU A 240 -18.30 2.67 -29.69
N LEU A 241 -19.10 1.78 -29.12
CA LEU A 241 -19.41 0.49 -29.75
C LEU A 241 -20.15 0.66 -31.07
N ALA A 242 -21.10 1.62 -31.15
CA ALA A 242 -21.80 1.95 -32.38
C ALA A 242 -20.88 2.50 -33.50
N THR A 243 -19.79 3.16 -33.13
CA THR A 243 -18.78 3.67 -34.09
C THR A 243 -17.71 2.64 -34.47
N GLY A 244 -17.83 1.38 -34.01
CA GLY A 244 -16.88 0.31 -34.30
C GLY A 244 -15.53 0.40 -33.57
N MET A 245 -15.39 1.33 -32.64
CA MET A 245 -14.23 1.39 -31.76
C MET A 245 -14.32 0.32 -30.68
N LYS A 246 -13.32 -0.58 -30.65
CA LYS A 246 -13.20 -1.55 -29.53
C LYS A 246 -12.81 -0.78 -28.28
N THR A 247 -13.66 -0.78 -27.29
CA THR A 247 -13.27 -0.36 -25.92
C THR A 247 -12.23 -1.37 -25.40
N LYS A 248 -11.01 -0.90 -25.14
CA LYS A 248 -9.98 -1.69 -24.45
C LYS A 248 -10.22 -1.70 -22.96
#